data_6cb26c7059957b4c1c423e097548fa0e
#
_entry.id   6cb26c7059957b4c1c423e097548fa0e
#
_cell.length_a   1.000
_cell.length_b   1.000
_cell.length_c   1.000
_cell.angle_alpha   90.00
_cell.angle_beta   90.00
_cell.angle_gamma   90.00
#
_symmetry.space_group_name_H-M   'P 1'
#
loop_
_entity.id
_entity.type
_entity.pdbx_description
1 polymer ?
#
loop_
_entity_poly.entity_id
_entity_poly.type
_entity_poly.pdbx_seq_one_letter_code
_entity_poly.pdbx_strand_id
1 'polypeptide(L)'
;MDGRLVQFFCWFAFMFMWTYTNGSIAANVFDAPTVENTVNGITKVVLDTKSLQYQEAANWVGVLFAVQAIGSVLWAICIPMFKDRRFIYALSLVLGGIGFISTYFVHSPYVLFVSFLLIGCAWAAMLALPFTILTNALSGGHMGTYLGLFNGTICIPQIVAAALGGSILALFTPEGMLPP
;
A
#
# COMPACT_ATOMS: atom_id res chain seq x y z
N MET A 1 -5.08 5.81 -21.56
CA MET A 1 -5.45 5.83 -20.14
C MET A 1 -4.79 7.03 -19.50
N ASP A 2 -5.54 7.84 -18.76
CA ASP A 2 -5.00 9.09 -18.20
C ASP A 2 -4.03 8.75 -17.05
N GLY A 3 -2.74 9.07 -17.21
CA GLY A 3 -1.70 8.75 -16.22
C GLY A 3 -1.96 9.34 -14.84
N ARG A 4 -2.76 10.39 -14.74
CA ARG A 4 -3.17 11.02 -13.48
C ARG A 4 -4.09 10.13 -12.65
N LEU A 5 -5.02 9.42 -13.32
CA LEU A 5 -5.90 8.46 -12.64
C LEU A 5 -5.12 7.26 -12.12
N VAL A 6 -4.16 6.75 -12.91
CA VAL A 6 -3.29 5.65 -12.47
C VAL A 6 -2.51 6.04 -11.22
N GLN A 7 -1.90 7.23 -11.20
CA GLN A 7 -1.18 7.76 -10.04
C GLN A 7 -2.10 7.88 -8.82
N PHE A 8 -3.31 8.42 -8.99
CA PHE A 8 -4.27 8.57 -7.91
C PHE A 8 -4.56 7.22 -7.23
N PHE A 9 -4.95 6.21 -8.01
CA PHE A 9 -5.30 4.90 -7.43
C PHE A 9 -4.09 4.15 -6.86
N CYS A 10 -2.89 4.30 -7.44
CA CYS A 10 -1.68 3.72 -6.88
C CYS A 10 -1.37 4.29 -5.50
N TRP A 11 -1.31 5.61 -5.35
CA TRP A 11 -1.01 6.25 -4.07
C TRP A 11 -2.10 6.01 -3.03
N PHE A 12 -3.36 5.96 -3.45
CA PHE A 12 -4.48 5.57 -2.61
C PHE A 12 -4.30 4.16 -2.05
N ALA A 13 -3.99 3.17 -2.91
CA ALA A 13 -3.79 1.78 -2.52
C ALA A 13 -2.60 1.60 -1.56
N PHE A 14 -1.47 2.27 -1.82
CA PHE A 14 -0.31 2.20 -0.93
C PHE A 14 -0.56 2.86 0.42
N MET A 15 -1.30 3.97 0.46
CA MET A 15 -1.69 4.58 1.74
C MET A 15 -2.58 3.65 2.56
N PHE A 16 -3.53 2.98 1.92
CA PHE A 16 -4.35 1.93 2.55
C PHE A 16 -3.48 0.81 3.11
N MET A 17 -2.53 0.31 2.32
CA MET A 17 -1.61 -0.73 2.76
C MET A 17 -0.87 -0.30 4.04
N TRP A 18 -0.23 0.86 4.03
CA TRP A 18 0.55 1.31 5.20
C TRP A 18 -0.31 1.49 6.46
N THR A 19 -1.55 1.93 6.28
CA THR A 19 -2.44 2.20 7.41
C THR A 19 -3.02 0.91 8.00
N TYR A 20 -3.40 -0.06 7.16
CA TYR A 20 -4.23 -1.19 7.59
C TYR A 20 -3.54 -2.55 7.57
N THR A 21 -2.31 -2.67 7.03
CA THR A 21 -1.61 -3.96 6.95
C THR A 21 -1.42 -4.60 8.33
N ASN A 22 -1.03 -3.82 9.35
CA ASN A 22 -0.76 -4.37 10.66
C ASN A 22 -2.01 -5.01 11.28
N GLY A 23 -3.12 -4.28 11.31
CA GLY A 23 -4.37 -4.80 11.83
C GLY A 23 -4.88 -6.00 11.02
N SER A 24 -4.80 -5.93 9.69
CA SER A 24 -5.21 -7.03 8.82
C SER A 24 -4.39 -8.30 9.05
N ILE A 25 -3.08 -8.20 9.16
CA ILE A 25 -2.21 -9.36 9.43
C ILE A 25 -2.42 -9.88 10.85
N ALA A 26 -2.58 -8.99 11.84
CA ALA A 26 -2.86 -9.39 13.21
C ALA A 26 -4.17 -10.19 13.31
N ALA A 27 -5.22 -9.73 12.63
CA ALA A 27 -6.52 -10.40 12.64
C ALA A 27 -6.53 -11.73 11.87
N ASN A 28 -5.95 -11.73 10.64
CA ASN A 28 -6.17 -12.84 9.70
C ASN A 28 -5.04 -13.88 9.65
N VAL A 29 -3.87 -13.56 10.18
CA VAL A 29 -2.68 -14.45 10.15
C VAL A 29 -2.26 -14.89 11.55
N PHE A 30 -2.44 -14.01 12.54
CA PHE A 30 -2.02 -14.28 13.93
C PHE A 30 -3.19 -14.44 14.89
N ASP A 31 -4.44 -14.37 14.41
CA ASP A 31 -5.65 -14.55 15.24
C ASP A 31 -5.62 -13.69 16.52
N ALA A 32 -5.22 -12.41 16.37
CA ALA A 32 -5.13 -11.50 17.49
C ALA A 32 -6.50 -11.33 18.17
N PRO A 33 -6.58 -11.40 19.51
CA PRO A 33 -7.82 -11.30 20.23
C PRO A 33 -8.43 -9.91 20.11
N THR A 34 -9.75 -9.83 20.28
CA THR A 34 -10.50 -8.57 20.32
C THR A 34 -10.91 -8.23 21.72
N VAL A 35 -11.02 -6.94 22.01
CA VAL A 35 -11.51 -6.40 23.29
C VAL A 35 -12.63 -5.39 23.04
N GLU A 36 -13.54 -5.29 24.03
CA GLU A 36 -14.56 -4.26 24.01
C GLU A 36 -13.96 -2.93 24.48
N ASN A 37 -14.09 -1.90 23.66
CA ASN A 37 -13.69 -0.54 23.99
C ASN A 37 -14.91 0.37 24.00
N THR A 38 -15.21 0.98 25.16
CA THR A 38 -16.32 1.90 25.29
C THR A 38 -15.83 3.34 25.29
N VAL A 39 -16.16 4.06 24.21
CA VAL A 39 -15.83 5.48 24.06
C VAL A 39 -17.15 6.26 23.91
N ASN A 40 -17.35 7.26 24.75
CA ASN A 40 -18.56 8.11 24.76
C ASN A 40 -19.90 7.32 24.87
N GLY A 41 -19.90 6.22 25.64
CA GLY A 41 -21.10 5.38 25.81
C GLY A 41 -21.40 4.43 24.66
N ILE A 42 -20.56 4.40 23.62
CA ILE A 42 -20.66 3.45 22.51
C ILE A 42 -19.59 2.38 22.71
N THR A 43 -20.03 1.13 22.93
CA THR A 43 -19.13 -0.03 23.01
C THR A 43 -18.85 -0.58 21.62
N LYS A 44 -17.58 -0.69 21.26
CA LYS A 44 -17.12 -1.27 20.00
C LYS A 44 -16.07 -2.34 20.25
N VAL A 45 -16.11 -3.39 19.44
CA VAL A 45 -15.12 -4.45 19.47
C VAL A 45 -13.90 -4.02 18.61
N VAL A 46 -12.71 -4.04 19.17
CA VAL A 46 -11.47 -3.66 18.52
C VAL A 46 -10.39 -4.72 18.77
N LEU A 47 -9.37 -4.78 17.93
CA LEU A 47 -8.21 -5.65 18.18
C LEU A 47 -7.48 -5.23 19.45
N ASP A 48 -7.08 -6.21 20.28
CA ASP A 48 -6.24 -5.96 21.43
C ASP A 48 -4.79 -5.70 21.01
N THR A 49 -4.45 -4.41 20.89
CA THR A 49 -3.12 -3.97 20.49
C THR A 49 -2.01 -4.31 21.51
N LYS A 50 -2.39 -4.75 22.72
CA LYS A 50 -1.45 -5.18 23.76
C LYS A 50 -1.23 -6.69 23.76
N SER A 51 -2.01 -7.44 23.00
CA SER A 51 -1.86 -8.90 22.90
C SER A 51 -0.53 -9.28 22.27
N LEU A 52 -0.01 -10.45 22.67
CA LEU A 52 1.22 -10.99 22.11
C LEU A 52 1.12 -11.20 20.61
N GLN A 53 -0.02 -11.70 20.15
CA GLN A 53 -0.31 -11.94 18.73
C GLN A 53 -0.26 -10.66 17.90
N TYR A 54 -0.83 -9.56 18.41
CA TYR A 54 -0.76 -8.27 17.73
C TYR A 54 0.67 -7.74 17.64
N GLN A 55 1.46 -7.88 18.72
CA GLN A 55 2.86 -7.46 18.74
C GLN A 55 3.73 -8.31 17.81
N GLU A 56 3.48 -9.62 17.75
CA GLU A 56 4.15 -10.50 16.81
C GLU A 56 3.81 -10.16 15.36
N ALA A 57 2.54 -9.90 15.07
CA ALA A 57 2.11 -9.41 13.76
C ALA A 57 2.83 -8.11 13.37
N ALA A 58 2.98 -7.15 14.28
CA ALA A 58 3.69 -5.91 14.04
C ALA A 58 5.17 -6.14 13.66
N ASN A 59 5.85 -7.08 14.34
CA ASN A 59 7.21 -7.47 13.99
C ASN A 59 7.29 -8.09 12.58
N TRP A 60 6.35 -8.97 12.25
CA TRP A 60 6.26 -9.59 10.91
C TRP A 60 5.97 -8.56 9.82
N VAL A 61 5.12 -7.57 10.08
CA VAL A 61 4.87 -6.47 9.14
C VAL A 61 6.15 -5.70 8.82
N GLY A 62 6.99 -5.46 9.83
CA GLY A 62 8.31 -4.85 9.61
C GLY A 62 9.18 -5.68 8.66
N VAL A 63 9.20 -7.01 8.83
CA VAL A 63 9.93 -7.93 7.94
C VAL A 63 9.32 -7.94 6.53
N LEU A 64 7.99 -7.93 6.40
CA LEU A 64 7.31 -7.91 5.11
C LEU A 64 7.59 -6.61 4.34
N PHE A 65 7.64 -5.47 5.01
CA PHE A 65 8.04 -4.22 4.37
C PHE A 65 9.52 -4.21 3.96
N ALA A 66 10.40 -4.86 4.71
CA ALA A 66 11.79 -5.06 4.27
C ALA A 66 11.87 -5.93 3.01
N VAL A 67 11.09 -7.01 2.94
CA VAL A 67 10.97 -7.87 1.75
C VAL A 67 10.43 -7.08 0.55
N GLN A 68 9.41 -6.24 0.76
CA GLN A 68 8.91 -5.32 -0.28
C GLN A 68 10.01 -4.39 -0.78
N ALA A 69 10.80 -3.82 0.11
CA ALA A 69 11.92 -2.94 -0.27
C ALA A 69 12.97 -3.70 -1.10
N ILE A 70 13.31 -4.94 -0.73
CA ILE A 70 14.20 -5.80 -1.52
C ILE A 70 13.60 -6.05 -2.90
N GLY A 71 12.31 -6.41 -2.99
CA GLY A 71 11.61 -6.59 -4.26
C GLY A 71 11.66 -5.33 -5.14
N SER A 72 11.50 -4.15 -4.53
CA SER A 72 11.60 -2.86 -5.22
C SER A 72 12.99 -2.62 -5.81
N VAL A 73 14.05 -2.89 -5.05
CA VAL A 73 15.43 -2.72 -5.52
C VAL A 73 15.73 -3.67 -6.69
N LEU A 74 15.38 -4.95 -6.54
CA LEU A 74 15.58 -5.94 -7.60
C LEU A 74 14.82 -5.56 -8.88
N TRP A 75 13.57 -5.12 -8.75
CA TRP A 75 12.77 -4.70 -9.89
C TRP A 75 13.28 -3.41 -10.53
N ALA A 76 13.74 -2.46 -9.74
CA ALA A 76 14.34 -1.22 -10.24
C ALA A 76 15.54 -1.47 -11.15
N ILE A 77 16.34 -2.52 -10.88
CA ILE A 77 17.45 -2.95 -11.74
C ILE A 77 16.92 -3.53 -13.07
N CYS A 78 15.76 -4.18 -13.05
CA CYS A 78 15.13 -4.77 -14.24
C CYS A 78 14.45 -3.72 -15.14
N ILE A 79 13.87 -2.66 -14.58
CA ILE A 79 13.10 -1.64 -15.33
C ILE A 79 13.86 -1.09 -16.55
N PRO A 80 15.15 -0.70 -16.48
CA PRO A 80 15.88 -0.16 -17.60
C PRO A 80 16.10 -1.14 -18.76
N MET A 81 15.97 -2.45 -18.52
CA MET A 81 16.15 -3.48 -19.54
C MET A 81 15.00 -3.50 -20.58
N PHE A 82 13.86 -2.90 -20.22
CA PHE A 82 12.70 -2.82 -21.09
C PHE A 82 12.69 -1.53 -21.91
N LYS A 83 12.52 -1.67 -23.24
CA LYS A 83 12.49 -0.52 -24.15
C LYS A 83 11.18 0.27 -24.03
N ASP A 84 10.04 -0.43 -23.85
CA ASP A 84 8.72 0.20 -23.73
C ASP A 84 8.40 0.52 -22.26
N ARG A 85 8.48 1.81 -21.92
CA ARG A 85 8.21 2.31 -20.57
C ARG A 85 6.74 2.17 -20.17
N ARG A 86 5.80 2.17 -21.12
CA ARG A 86 4.38 2.00 -20.82
C ARG A 86 4.08 0.54 -20.48
N PHE A 87 4.67 -0.36 -21.26
CA PHE A 87 4.53 -1.80 -21.01
C PHE A 87 5.09 -2.19 -19.64
N ILE A 88 6.32 -1.79 -19.32
CA ILE A 88 6.93 -2.15 -18.03
C ILE A 88 6.19 -1.53 -16.85
N TYR A 89 5.64 -0.30 -17.01
CA TYR A 89 4.81 0.32 -15.98
C TYR A 89 3.53 -0.48 -15.74
N ALA A 90 2.80 -0.83 -16.80
CA ALA A 90 1.59 -1.64 -16.72
C ALA A 90 1.88 -3.02 -16.10
N LEU A 91 2.93 -3.70 -16.55
CA LEU A 91 3.35 -4.99 -16.01
C LEU A 91 3.64 -4.90 -14.51
N SER A 92 4.39 -3.88 -14.08
CA SER A 92 4.71 -3.66 -12.67
C SER A 92 3.46 -3.47 -11.80
N LEU A 93 2.48 -2.70 -12.30
CA LEU A 93 1.22 -2.48 -11.59
C LEU A 93 0.36 -3.75 -11.52
N VAL A 94 0.36 -4.57 -12.58
CA VAL A 94 -0.32 -5.87 -12.59
C VAL A 94 0.31 -6.81 -11.57
N LEU A 95 1.65 -6.90 -11.54
CA LEU A 95 2.36 -7.70 -10.53
C LEU A 95 2.04 -7.26 -9.12
N GLY A 96 2.08 -5.96 -8.85
CA GLY A 96 1.70 -5.42 -7.55
C GLY A 96 0.23 -5.66 -7.20
N GLY A 97 -0.69 -5.55 -8.17
CA GLY A 97 -2.10 -5.87 -8.00
C GLY A 97 -2.32 -7.35 -7.63
N ILE A 98 -1.61 -8.27 -8.29
CA ILE A 98 -1.61 -9.70 -7.93
C ILE A 98 -1.06 -9.85 -6.50
N GLY A 99 0.01 -9.15 -6.13
CA GLY A 99 0.56 -9.12 -4.79
C GLY A 99 -0.49 -8.70 -3.76
N PHE A 100 -1.21 -7.59 -3.99
CA PHE A 100 -2.28 -7.12 -3.09
C PHE A 100 -3.43 -8.12 -2.99
N ILE A 101 -3.92 -8.66 -4.11
CA ILE A 101 -5.01 -9.64 -4.11
C ILE A 101 -4.59 -10.92 -3.38
N SER A 102 -3.35 -11.36 -3.57
CA SER A 102 -2.85 -12.59 -2.93
C SER A 102 -2.79 -12.49 -1.40
N THR A 103 -2.61 -11.30 -0.82
CA THR A 103 -2.63 -11.14 0.64
C THR A 103 -3.96 -11.54 1.28
N TYR A 104 -5.06 -11.44 0.53
CA TYR A 104 -6.38 -11.87 1.01
C TYR A 104 -6.49 -13.40 1.18
N PHE A 105 -5.81 -14.16 0.31
CA PHE A 105 -5.90 -15.63 0.30
C PHE A 105 -4.81 -16.31 1.14
N VAL A 106 -3.77 -15.57 1.50
CA VAL A 106 -2.59 -16.12 2.17
C VAL A 106 -2.65 -15.85 3.68
N HIS A 107 -2.70 -16.93 4.45
CA HIS A 107 -2.74 -16.92 5.92
C HIS A 107 -1.41 -17.35 6.54
N SER A 108 -0.37 -17.58 5.74
CA SER A 108 0.97 -17.94 6.22
C SER A 108 1.91 -16.75 6.09
N PRO A 109 2.60 -16.33 7.17
CA PRO A 109 3.50 -15.19 7.14
C PRO A 109 4.67 -15.40 6.15
N TYR A 110 5.12 -16.65 5.94
CA TYR A 110 6.21 -16.95 5.00
C TYR A 110 5.76 -16.84 3.54
N VAL A 111 4.54 -17.22 3.22
CA VAL A 111 4.01 -17.12 1.85
C VAL A 111 3.72 -15.67 1.49
N LEU A 112 3.42 -14.81 2.47
CA LEU A 112 3.27 -13.36 2.27
C LEU A 112 4.56 -12.70 1.75
N PHE A 113 5.74 -13.30 1.89
CA PHE A 113 6.97 -12.79 1.26
C PHE A 113 6.83 -12.66 -0.25
N VAL A 114 6.20 -13.63 -0.91
CA VAL A 114 5.97 -13.55 -2.36
C VAL A 114 5.03 -12.40 -2.70
N SER A 115 3.94 -12.24 -1.95
CA SER A 115 3.00 -11.13 -2.11
C SER A 115 3.70 -9.77 -2.00
N PHE A 116 4.52 -9.60 -0.97
CA PHE A 116 5.22 -8.33 -0.73
C PHE A 116 6.36 -8.07 -1.72
N LEU A 117 7.04 -9.11 -2.23
CA LEU A 117 7.98 -8.97 -3.34
C LEU A 117 7.28 -8.41 -4.60
N LEU A 118 6.09 -8.94 -4.94
CA LEU A 118 5.29 -8.47 -6.07
C LEU A 118 4.80 -7.03 -5.87
N ILE A 119 4.36 -6.67 -4.66
CA ILE A 119 4.00 -5.29 -4.30
C ILE A 119 5.20 -4.37 -4.47
N GLY A 120 6.42 -4.85 -4.15
CA GLY A 120 7.66 -4.13 -4.36
C GLY A 120 7.91 -3.76 -5.84
N CYS A 121 7.50 -4.59 -6.79
CA CYS A 121 7.59 -4.29 -8.22
C CYS A 121 6.75 -3.05 -8.60
N ALA A 122 5.53 -2.96 -8.10
CA ALA A 122 4.68 -1.79 -8.33
C ALA A 122 5.25 -0.53 -7.66
N TRP A 123 5.76 -0.68 -6.44
CA TRP A 123 6.38 0.43 -5.70
C TRP A 123 7.55 1.05 -6.46
N ALA A 124 8.49 0.22 -6.96
CA ALA A 124 9.62 0.68 -7.75
C ALA A 124 9.20 1.46 -9.00
N ALA A 125 8.26 0.89 -9.75
CA ALA A 125 7.78 1.50 -11.00
C ALA A 125 6.99 2.80 -10.76
N MET A 126 6.16 2.83 -9.71
CA MET A 126 5.35 3.99 -9.34
C MET A 126 6.20 5.20 -8.91
N LEU A 127 7.34 4.96 -8.27
CA LEU A 127 8.28 6.02 -7.92
C LEU A 127 9.10 6.50 -9.10
N ALA A 128 9.68 5.56 -9.89
CA ALA A 128 10.68 5.90 -10.89
C ALA A 128 10.08 6.43 -12.19
N LEU A 129 9.06 5.77 -12.73
CA LEU A 129 8.59 6.03 -14.10
C LEU A 129 7.84 7.35 -14.27
N PRO A 130 6.86 7.71 -13.43
CA PRO A 130 6.15 8.98 -13.57
C PRO A 130 7.07 10.19 -13.37
N PHE A 131 8.00 10.10 -12.42
CA PHE A 131 8.99 11.15 -12.19
C PHE A 131 9.92 11.32 -13.40
N THR A 132 10.42 10.21 -13.97
CA THR A 132 11.27 10.24 -15.16
C THR A 132 10.53 10.83 -16.38
N ILE A 133 9.26 10.46 -16.57
CA ILE A 133 8.45 11.00 -17.67
C ILE A 133 8.26 12.51 -17.48
N LEU A 134 7.97 12.96 -16.28
CA LEU A 134 7.79 14.37 -15.96
C LEU A 134 9.08 15.14 -16.24
N THR A 135 10.21 14.73 -15.67
CA THR A 135 11.49 15.43 -15.78
C THR A 135 11.99 15.50 -17.23
N ASN A 136 11.76 14.46 -18.03
CA ASN A 136 12.12 14.46 -19.45
C ASN A 136 11.21 15.35 -20.32
N ALA A 137 9.99 15.63 -19.88
CA ALA A 137 9.07 16.50 -20.58
C ALA A 137 9.24 18.00 -20.25
N LEU A 138 9.97 18.29 -19.16
CA LEU A 138 10.17 19.64 -18.67
C LEU A 138 11.49 20.20 -19.21
N SER A 139 11.38 21.20 -20.07
CA SER A 139 12.50 22.04 -20.51
C SER A 139 12.25 23.49 -20.06
N GLY A 140 13.10 24.03 -19.15
CA GLY A 140 13.10 25.47 -18.84
C GLY A 140 12.76 25.85 -17.40
N GLY A 141 12.61 27.16 -17.16
CA GLY A 141 12.72 27.86 -15.88
C GLY A 141 11.63 27.62 -14.81
N HIS A 142 10.64 26.74 -15.03
CA HIS A 142 9.54 26.51 -14.06
C HIS A 142 9.54 25.10 -13.45
N MET A 143 10.68 24.43 -13.42
CA MET A 143 10.82 23.07 -12.90
C MET A 143 10.22 22.89 -11.48
N GLY A 144 10.47 23.85 -10.57
CA GLY A 144 9.96 23.80 -9.21
C GLY A 144 8.43 23.79 -9.13
N THR A 145 7.76 24.59 -9.96
CA THR A 145 6.29 24.65 -10.03
C THR A 145 5.70 23.30 -10.47
N TYR A 146 6.28 22.72 -11.52
CA TYR A 146 5.81 21.42 -12.02
C TYR A 146 6.07 20.27 -11.06
N LEU A 147 7.20 20.27 -10.35
CA LEU A 147 7.48 19.30 -9.29
C LEU A 147 6.53 19.48 -8.09
N GLY A 148 6.18 20.71 -7.75
CA GLY A 148 5.17 20.99 -6.74
C GLY A 148 3.78 20.45 -7.11
N LEU A 149 3.35 20.67 -8.35
CA LEU A 149 2.09 20.11 -8.87
C LEU A 149 2.12 18.56 -8.90
N PHE A 150 3.26 17.99 -9.27
CA PHE A 150 3.44 16.53 -9.23
C PHE A 150 3.33 15.98 -7.81
N ASN A 151 3.92 16.64 -6.82
CA ASN A 151 3.73 16.27 -5.41
C ASN A 151 2.25 16.33 -4.98
N GLY A 152 1.48 17.28 -5.52
CA GLY A 152 0.03 17.32 -5.31
C GLY A 152 -0.67 16.03 -5.77
N THR A 153 -0.23 15.43 -6.89
CA THR A 153 -0.80 14.14 -7.37
C THR A 153 -0.44 12.97 -6.48
N ILE A 154 0.55 13.10 -5.61
CA ILE A 154 0.93 12.13 -4.58
C ILE A 154 0.13 12.34 -3.29
N CYS A 155 0.09 13.59 -2.80
CA CYS A 155 -0.50 13.91 -1.49
C CYS A 155 -2.03 13.82 -1.51
N ILE A 156 -2.70 14.28 -2.58
CA ILE A 156 -4.17 14.28 -2.64
C ILE A 156 -4.77 12.89 -2.46
N PRO A 157 -4.37 11.85 -3.21
CA PRO A 157 -4.90 10.50 -2.99
C PRO A 157 -4.61 9.93 -1.62
N GLN A 158 -3.48 10.27 -1.00
CA GLN A 158 -3.15 9.85 0.35
C GLN A 158 -4.07 10.51 1.38
N ILE A 159 -4.36 11.80 1.24
CA ILE A 159 -5.32 12.52 2.09
C ILE A 159 -6.72 11.91 1.95
N VAL A 160 -7.15 11.64 0.71
CA VAL A 160 -8.44 11.00 0.44
C VAL A 160 -8.50 9.59 1.05
N ALA A 161 -7.43 8.81 0.90
CA ALA A 161 -7.34 7.48 1.50
C ALA A 161 -7.40 7.53 3.03
N ALA A 162 -6.70 8.47 3.65
CA ALA A 162 -6.72 8.67 5.10
C ALA A 162 -8.11 9.11 5.59
N ALA A 163 -8.79 10.00 4.87
CA ALA A 163 -10.10 10.51 5.25
C ALA A 163 -11.23 9.48 5.07
N LEU A 164 -11.19 8.69 3.99
CA LEU A 164 -12.25 7.75 3.63
C LEU A 164 -11.95 6.31 4.07
N GLY A 165 -10.70 6.00 4.43
CA GLY A 165 -10.24 4.63 4.67
C GLY A 165 -11.05 3.89 5.71
N GLY A 166 -11.28 4.51 6.86
CA GLY A 166 -12.09 3.92 7.92
C GLY A 166 -13.53 3.63 7.47
N SER A 167 -14.15 4.57 6.71
CA SER A 167 -15.51 4.39 6.20
C SER A 167 -15.59 3.28 5.15
N ILE A 168 -14.61 3.19 4.27
CA ILE A 168 -14.54 2.12 3.26
C ILE A 168 -14.37 0.77 3.95
N LEU A 169 -13.45 0.68 4.92
CA LEU A 169 -13.20 -0.56 5.63
C LEU A 169 -14.42 -1.01 6.45
N ALA A 170 -15.17 -0.07 7.02
CA ALA A 170 -16.40 -0.37 7.76
C ALA A 170 -17.49 -1.05 6.89
N LEU A 171 -17.47 -0.86 5.56
CA LEU A 171 -18.39 -1.57 4.65
C LEU A 171 -18.08 -3.07 4.54
N PHE A 172 -16.87 -3.48 4.86
CA PHE A 172 -16.41 -4.87 4.79
C PHE A 172 -16.21 -5.51 6.16
N THR A 173 -16.42 -4.76 7.23
CA THR A 173 -16.23 -5.23 8.61
C THR A 173 -17.61 -5.59 9.20
N PRO A 174 -17.74 -6.72 9.93
CA PRO A 174 -19.00 -7.08 10.60
C PRO A 174 -19.54 -5.97 11.50
N GLU A 175 -20.87 -5.89 11.60
CA GLU A 175 -21.51 -4.89 12.45
C GLU A 175 -21.01 -4.99 13.91
N GLY A 176 -20.64 -3.85 14.47
CA GLY A 176 -20.10 -3.76 15.84
C GLY A 176 -18.59 -3.88 15.98
N MET A 177 -17.87 -4.25 14.94
CA MET A 177 -16.42 -4.28 14.94
C MET A 177 -15.86 -3.01 14.29
N LEU A 178 -14.88 -2.38 14.93
CA LEU A 178 -14.10 -1.30 14.27
C LEU A 178 -13.11 -1.92 13.29
N PRO A 179 -12.95 -1.29 12.11
CA PRO A 179 -11.85 -1.70 11.22
C PRO A 179 -10.51 -1.55 11.94
N PRO A 180 -9.60 -2.47 11.70
CA PRO A 180 -8.25 -2.48 12.30
C PRO A 180 -7.42 -1.29 11.88
#